data_f314941736bd64e551f4ac78858f4dcc
#
_entry.id   f314941736bd64e551f4ac78858f4dcc
#
_cell.length_a   1.000
_cell.length_b   1.000
_cell.length_c   1.000
_cell.angle_alpha   90.00
_cell.angle_beta   90.00
_cell.angle_gamma   90.00
#
_symmetry.space_group_name_H-M   'P 1'
#
loop_
_entity.id
_entity.type
_entity.pdbx_description
1 polymer ?
#
loop_
_entity_poly.entity_id
_entity_poly.type
_entity_poly.pdbx_seq_one_letter_code
_entity_poly.pdbx_strand_id
1 'polypeptide(L)'
;MEVLTGFLLAAFCGYAGSWYFGLIEGNFALLMLMAVVISGSYWLAEKYYFWPQRLKAVEQLERENAKRHQELTKMGIDRVNTDTGEARDRLLMQPWWLDWTAGLFPVILVVFVLRSFLFEPFKIPSGSMIPTLWVGDLILVNKFHYGIRLPVANIKITQGTPVARGDVMVFRYPPRLS
;
A
#
# COMPACT_ATOMS: atom_id res chain seq x y z
N MET A 1 17.18 -10.00 1.40
CA MET A 1 15.89 -9.27 1.43
C MET A 1 15.90 -8.09 0.48
N GLU A 2 16.94 -7.27 0.46
CA GLU A 2 17.06 -6.10 -0.44
C GLU A 2 16.92 -6.47 -1.93
N VAL A 3 17.56 -7.56 -2.35
CA VAL A 3 17.48 -8.04 -3.75
C VAL A 3 16.05 -8.43 -4.14
N LEU A 4 15.32 -9.11 -3.25
CA LEU A 4 13.92 -9.48 -3.48
C LEU A 4 13.03 -8.23 -3.56
N THR A 5 13.25 -7.26 -2.68
CA THR A 5 12.54 -5.98 -2.70
C THR A 5 12.81 -5.21 -3.99
N GLY A 6 14.07 -5.14 -4.42
CA GLY A 6 14.47 -4.53 -5.68
C GLY A 6 13.78 -5.18 -6.88
N PHE A 7 13.71 -6.52 -6.91
CA PHE A 7 13.03 -7.25 -7.97
C PHE A 7 11.53 -7.00 -8.00
N LEU A 8 10.84 -7.02 -6.84
CA LEU A 8 9.41 -6.72 -6.74
C LEU A 8 9.07 -5.29 -7.17
N LEU A 9 9.88 -4.32 -6.74
CA LEU A 9 9.70 -2.92 -7.14
C LEU A 9 9.97 -2.74 -8.65
N ALA A 10 11.00 -3.40 -9.19
CA ALA A 10 11.28 -3.36 -10.63
C ALA A 10 10.14 -3.98 -11.44
N ALA A 11 9.58 -5.11 -11.01
CA ALA A 11 8.44 -5.74 -11.66
C ALA A 11 7.18 -4.85 -11.61
N PHE A 12 6.93 -4.21 -10.47
CA PHE A 12 5.83 -3.27 -10.31
C PHE A 12 6.00 -2.04 -11.22
N CYS A 13 7.18 -1.42 -11.22
CA CYS A 13 7.50 -0.28 -12.09
C CYS A 13 7.46 -0.68 -13.57
N GLY A 14 7.92 -1.88 -13.91
CA GLY A 14 7.85 -2.43 -15.27
C GLY A 14 6.42 -2.59 -15.76
N TYR A 15 5.52 -3.12 -14.93
CA TYR A 15 4.10 -3.22 -15.23
C TYR A 15 3.45 -1.84 -15.39
N ALA A 16 3.68 -0.93 -14.45
CA ALA A 16 3.15 0.42 -14.49
C ALA A 16 3.65 1.20 -15.72
N GLY A 17 4.95 1.07 -16.05
CA GLY A 17 5.55 1.68 -17.23
C GLY A 17 4.97 1.11 -18.53
N SER A 18 4.86 -0.20 -18.65
CA SER A 18 4.26 -0.85 -19.83
C SER A 18 2.82 -0.40 -20.08
N TRP A 19 2.07 -0.23 -19.01
CA TRP A 19 0.72 0.34 -19.10
C TRP A 19 0.73 1.80 -19.50
N TYR A 20 1.59 2.63 -18.92
CA TYR A 20 1.71 4.05 -19.27
C TYR A 20 2.06 4.26 -20.75
N PHE A 21 2.95 3.44 -21.30
CA PHE A 21 3.32 3.47 -22.71
C PHE A 21 2.31 2.79 -23.65
N GLY A 22 1.20 2.26 -23.13
CA GLY A 22 0.16 1.63 -23.92
C GLY A 22 0.53 0.27 -24.50
N LEU A 23 1.59 -0.37 -24.01
CA LEU A 23 2.03 -1.69 -24.46
C LEU A 23 1.11 -2.82 -23.96
N ILE A 24 0.39 -2.60 -22.87
CA ILE A 24 -0.59 -3.52 -22.29
C ILE A 24 -1.87 -2.77 -21.93
N GLU A 25 -3.02 -3.44 -22.07
CA GLU A 25 -4.28 -2.95 -21.50
C GLU A 25 -4.22 -3.05 -19.98
N GLY A 26 -3.87 -1.94 -19.32
CA GLY A 26 -3.67 -1.91 -17.88
C GLY A 26 -4.99 -1.84 -17.12
N ASN A 27 -5.08 -2.64 -16.06
CA ASN A 27 -6.15 -2.54 -15.09
C ASN A 27 -5.65 -1.80 -13.84
N PHE A 28 -6.07 -0.54 -13.66
CA PHE A 28 -5.66 0.27 -12.52
C PHE A 28 -6.02 -0.38 -11.17
N ALA A 29 -7.15 -1.08 -11.09
CA ALA A 29 -7.56 -1.78 -9.88
C ALA A 29 -6.59 -2.94 -9.55
N LEU A 30 -6.09 -3.64 -10.56
CA LEU A 30 -5.07 -4.68 -10.39
C LEU A 30 -3.74 -4.10 -9.91
N LEU A 31 -3.30 -2.98 -10.48
CA LEU A 31 -2.09 -2.29 -10.06
C LEU A 31 -2.18 -1.86 -8.58
N MET A 32 -3.30 -1.26 -8.18
CA MET A 32 -3.55 -0.87 -6.80
C MET A 32 -3.60 -2.09 -5.87
N LEU A 33 -4.23 -3.19 -6.29
CA LEU A 33 -4.27 -4.44 -5.52
C LEU A 33 -2.86 -5.01 -5.31
N MET A 34 -2.03 -5.03 -6.36
CA MET A 34 -0.63 -5.46 -6.25
C MET A 34 0.15 -4.57 -5.27
N ALA A 35 -0.03 -3.24 -5.34
CA ALA A 35 0.60 -2.31 -4.41
C ALA A 35 0.20 -2.59 -2.96
N VAL A 36 -1.10 -2.84 -2.69
CA VAL A 36 -1.61 -3.20 -1.35
C VAL A 36 -1.02 -4.52 -0.87
N VAL A 37 -0.98 -5.56 -1.72
CA VAL A 37 -0.45 -6.88 -1.35
C VAL A 37 1.04 -6.80 -1.05
N ILE A 38 1.81 -6.11 -1.89
CA ILE A 38 3.25 -5.95 -1.69
C ILE A 38 3.52 -5.14 -0.40
N SER A 39 2.97 -3.93 -0.28
CA SER A 39 3.21 -3.09 0.89
C SER A 39 2.67 -3.71 2.18
N GLY A 40 1.52 -4.39 2.12
CA GLY A 40 0.94 -5.12 3.25
C GLY A 40 1.78 -6.30 3.72
N SER A 41 2.38 -7.06 2.79
CA SER A 41 3.28 -8.15 3.14
C SER A 41 4.55 -7.65 3.85
N TYR A 42 5.12 -6.53 3.41
CA TYR A 42 6.24 -5.88 4.10
C TYR A 42 5.85 -5.32 5.47
N TRP A 43 4.65 -4.73 5.59
CA TRP A 43 4.14 -4.24 6.87
C TRP A 43 3.93 -5.39 7.88
N LEU A 44 3.40 -6.53 7.45
CA LEU A 44 3.27 -7.73 8.28
C LEU A 44 4.64 -8.29 8.67
N ALA A 45 5.57 -8.38 7.72
CA ALA A 45 6.93 -8.84 7.99
C ALA A 45 7.66 -7.93 8.98
N GLU A 46 7.49 -6.60 8.87
CA GLU A 46 8.02 -5.65 9.84
C GLU A 46 7.47 -5.93 11.24
N LYS A 47 6.15 -6.00 11.36
CA LYS A 47 5.47 -6.13 12.65
C LYS A 47 5.78 -7.46 13.37
N TYR A 48 5.84 -8.59 12.64
CA TYR A 48 5.94 -9.92 13.23
C TYR A 48 7.34 -10.53 13.20
N TYR A 49 8.21 -10.07 12.28
CA TYR A 49 9.52 -10.65 12.10
C TYR A 49 10.66 -9.67 12.42
N PHE A 50 10.72 -8.51 11.79
CA PHE A 50 11.86 -7.59 11.95
C PHE A 50 11.84 -6.83 13.26
N TRP A 51 10.72 -6.32 13.67
CA TRP A 51 10.58 -5.57 14.91
C TRP A 51 10.97 -6.40 16.15
N PRO A 52 10.46 -7.65 16.35
CA PRO A 52 10.86 -8.49 17.47
C PRO A 52 12.36 -8.85 17.44
N GLN A 53 12.95 -9.00 16.27
CA GLN A 53 14.39 -9.27 16.17
C GLN A 53 15.23 -8.07 16.61
N ARG A 54 14.85 -6.86 16.22
CA ARG A 54 15.53 -5.64 16.67
C ARG A 54 15.42 -5.45 18.18
N LEU A 55 14.25 -5.70 18.77
CA LEU A 55 14.07 -5.65 20.23
C LEU A 55 15.00 -6.64 20.95
N LYS A 56 15.10 -7.87 20.44
CA LYS A 56 16.02 -8.87 21.01
C LYS A 56 17.48 -8.44 20.90
N ALA A 57 17.88 -7.84 19.78
CA ALA A 57 19.24 -7.32 19.59
C ALA A 57 19.56 -6.18 20.58
N VAL A 58 18.60 -5.29 20.82
CA VAL A 58 18.74 -4.22 21.82
C VAL A 58 18.88 -4.81 23.24
N GLU A 59 18.04 -5.78 23.58
CA GLU A 59 18.09 -6.45 24.89
C GLU A 59 19.43 -7.17 25.11
N GLN A 60 19.98 -7.81 24.08
CA GLN A 60 21.31 -8.43 24.13
C GLN A 60 22.39 -7.38 24.35
N LEU A 61 22.36 -6.25 23.64
CA LEU A 61 23.30 -5.15 23.82
C LEU A 61 23.24 -4.60 25.24
N GLU A 62 22.05 -4.39 25.79
CA GLU A 62 21.87 -3.91 27.16
C GLU A 62 22.41 -4.90 28.20
N ARG A 63 22.18 -6.19 28.01
CA ARG A 63 22.71 -7.27 28.86
C ARG A 63 24.25 -7.34 28.82
N GLU A 64 24.84 -7.23 27.62
CA GLU A 64 26.29 -7.25 27.47
C GLU A 64 26.94 -6.01 28.11
N ASN A 65 26.34 -4.83 27.92
CA ASN A 65 26.80 -3.60 28.54
C ASN A 65 26.69 -3.65 30.07
N ALA A 66 25.60 -4.20 30.63
CA ALA A 66 25.46 -4.37 32.05
C ALA A 66 26.54 -5.30 32.64
N LYS A 67 26.86 -6.41 31.98
CA LYS A 67 27.96 -7.29 32.35
C LYS A 67 29.30 -6.59 32.35
N ARG A 68 29.60 -5.86 31.24
CA ARG A 68 30.83 -5.10 31.11
C ARG A 68 30.97 -4.01 32.18
N HIS A 69 29.88 -3.31 32.49
CA HIS A 69 29.86 -2.34 33.62
C HIS A 69 30.18 -2.99 34.96
N GLN A 70 29.60 -4.15 35.25
CA GLN A 70 29.90 -4.89 36.47
C GLN A 70 31.36 -5.31 36.57
N GLU A 71 31.96 -5.74 35.46
CA GLU A 71 33.38 -6.13 35.42
C GLU A 71 34.32 -4.92 35.61
N LEU A 72 34.01 -3.81 34.99
CA LEU A 72 34.82 -2.57 35.10
C LEU A 72 34.71 -1.97 36.52
N THR A 73 33.55 -1.99 37.13
CA THR A 73 33.36 -1.55 38.52
C THR A 73 34.15 -2.42 39.49
N LYS A 74 34.27 -3.73 39.27
CA LYS A 74 35.14 -4.61 40.04
C LYS A 74 36.61 -4.29 39.90
N MET A 75 37.03 -3.73 38.77
CA MET A 75 38.42 -3.32 38.51
C MET A 75 38.70 -1.87 38.96
N GLY A 76 37.74 -1.19 39.61
CA GLY A 76 37.91 0.16 40.13
C GLY A 76 37.80 1.27 39.04
N ILE A 77 37.27 0.94 37.87
CA ILE A 77 37.11 1.91 36.77
C ILE A 77 35.65 2.38 36.78
N ASP A 78 35.41 3.57 37.33
CA ASP A 78 34.05 4.09 37.58
C ASP A 78 33.55 5.02 36.44
N ARG A 79 34.41 5.36 35.47
CA ARG A 79 34.03 6.27 34.37
C ARG A 79 34.16 5.59 32.98
N VAL A 80 33.16 4.83 32.61
CA VAL A 80 33.02 4.40 31.23
C VAL A 80 31.78 5.08 30.64
N ASN A 81 32.02 6.10 29.84
CA ASN A 81 30.99 6.74 29.06
C ASN A 81 30.63 5.82 27.88
N THR A 82 29.84 4.79 28.15
CA THR A 82 29.37 3.89 27.10
C THR A 82 28.18 4.58 26.42
N ASP A 83 28.39 5.08 25.25
CA ASP A 83 27.33 5.70 24.42
C ASP A 83 26.36 4.63 23.89
N THR A 84 25.64 4.04 24.84
CA THR A 84 24.65 2.98 24.60
C THR A 84 23.43 3.52 23.88
N GLY A 85 23.17 4.83 23.99
CA GLY A 85 22.03 5.48 23.37
C GLY A 85 22.11 5.45 21.85
N GLU A 86 23.22 5.88 21.28
CA GLU A 86 23.41 5.87 19.81
C GLU A 86 23.39 4.44 19.24
N ALA A 87 24.03 3.48 19.92
CA ALA A 87 24.03 2.10 19.47
C ALA A 87 22.63 1.47 19.49
N ARG A 88 21.85 1.77 20.51
CA ARG A 88 20.44 1.36 20.64
C ARG A 88 19.59 1.98 19.52
N ASP A 89 19.72 3.28 19.30
CA ASP A 89 18.96 3.99 18.28
C ASP A 89 19.29 3.46 16.89
N ARG A 90 20.54 3.17 16.58
CA ARG A 90 20.96 2.53 15.32
C ARG A 90 20.35 1.14 15.13
N LEU A 91 20.24 0.33 16.18
CA LEU A 91 19.61 -0.99 16.12
C LEU A 91 18.08 -0.91 15.93
N LEU A 92 17.45 0.15 16.44
CA LEU A 92 16.02 0.39 16.29
C LEU A 92 15.66 1.07 14.98
N MET A 93 16.62 1.73 14.32
CA MET A 93 16.36 2.39 13.03
C MET A 93 15.87 1.40 12.00
N GLN A 94 14.79 1.77 11.32
CA GLN A 94 14.29 1.03 10.17
C GLN A 94 15.18 1.29 8.97
N PRO A 95 15.50 0.27 8.16
CA PRO A 95 16.08 0.48 6.85
C PRO A 95 15.14 1.34 5.99
N TRP A 96 15.68 2.29 5.24
CA TRP A 96 14.92 3.23 4.42
C TRP A 96 13.93 2.55 3.46
N TRP A 97 14.32 1.42 2.88
CA TRP A 97 13.46 0.65 1.96
C TRP A 97 12.24 0.05 2.65
N LEU A 98 12.36 -0.31 3.94
CA LEU A 98 11.26 -0.86 4.73
C LEU A 98 10.31 0.25 5.19
N ASP A 99 10.86 1.41 5.56
CA ASP A 99 10.07 2.60 5.91
C ASP A 99 9.19 3.05 4.73
N TRP A 100 9.75 3.09 3.51
CA TRP A 100 9.00 3.43 2.31
C TRP A 100 7.97 2.36 1.91
N THR A 101 8.27 1.08 2.00
CA THR A 101 7.36 0.01 1.57
C THR A 101 6.28 -0.28 2.61
N ALA A 102 6.64 -0.44 3.86
CA ALA A 102 5.72 -0.76 4.94
C ALA A 102 4.98 0.49 5.46
N GLY A 103 5.66 1.64 5.53
CA GLY A 103 5.08 2.90 6.02
C GLY A 103 3.97 3.44 5.13
N LEU A 104 4.05 3.25 3.82
CA LEU A 104 3.01 3.67 2.88
C LEU A 104 1.79 2.74 2.83
N PHE A 105 1.86 1.54 3.39
CA PHE A 105 0.76 0.57 3.36
C PHE A 105 -0.59 1.14 3.80
N PRO A 106 -0.75 1.81 4.95
CA PRO A 106 -2.05 2.29 5.38
C PRO A 106 -2.64 3.32 4.42
N VAL A 107 -1.82 4.18 3.84
CA VAL A 107 -2.26 5.19 2.86
C VAL A 107 -2.72 4.52 1.57
N ILE A 108 -1.92 3.60 1.03
CA ILE A 108 -2.26 2.84 -0.18
C ILE A 108 -3.53 2.03 0.03
N LEU A 109 -3.69 1.41 1.21
CA LEU A 109 -4.89 0.64 1.56
C LEU A 109 -6.14 1.52 1.57
N VAL A 110 -6.08 2.70 2.20
CA VAL A 110 -7.21 3.64 2.24
C VAL A 110 -7.59 4.09 0.83
N VAL A 111 -6.60 4.50 0.02
CA VAL A 111 -6.84 4.92 -1.38
C VAL A 111 -7.42 3.77 -2.19
N PHE A 112 -6.91 2.55 -2.03
CA PHE A 112 -7.43 1.35 -2.69
C PHE A 112 -8.89 1.09 -2.33
N VAL A 113 -9.24 1.13 -1.04
CA VAL A 113 -10.63 0.90 -0.57
C VAL A 113 -11.57 1.99 -1.10
N LEU A 114 -11.19 3.26 -0.99
CA LEU A 114 -12.00 4.37 -1.48
C LEU A 114 -12.28 4.24 -2.98
N ARG A 115 -11.25 4.02 -3.78
CA ARG A 115 -11.36 3.94 -5.23
C ARG A 115 -11.99 2.63 -5.73
N SER A 116 -11.74 1.51 -5.06
CA SER A 116 -12.25 0.20 -5.49
C SER A 116 -13.72 0.00 -5.14
N PHE A 117 -14.15 0.49 -3.99
CA PHE A 117 -15.47 0.17 -3.45
C PHE A 117 -16.43 1.36 -3.35
N LEU A 118 -15.92 2.58 -3.19
CA LEU A 118 -16.76 3.73 -2.89
C LEU A 118 -16.98 4.63 -4.10
N PHE A 119 -15.93 5.21 -4.64
CA PHE A 119 -16.04 6.27 -5.64
C PHE A 119 -15.05 6.09 -6.78
N GLU A 120 -15.47 6.43 -7.99
CA GLU A 120 -14.60 6.45 -9.16
C GLU A 120 -14.82 7.74 -9.96
N PRO A 121 -13.75 8.55 -10.15
CA PRO A 121 -13.85 9.75 -10.97
C PRO A 121 -13.82 9.38 -12.45
N PHE A 122 -14.74 9.96 -13.21
CA PHE A 122 -14.77 9.89 -14.68
C PHE A 122 -14.79 11.28 -15.28
N LYS A 123 -14.21 11.39 -16.46
CA LYS A 123 -14.28 12.58 -17.29
C LYS A 123 -15.27 12.34 -18.44
N ILE A 124 -16.19 13.26 -18.66
CA ILE A 124 -17.19 13.14 -19.70
C ILE A 124 -16.51 13.34 -21.08
N PRO A 125 -16.52 12.30 -21.96
CA PRO A 125 -15.80 12.36 -23.23
C PRO A 125 -16.63 12.95 -24.37
N SER A 126 -17.96 12.99 -24.27
CA SER A 126 -18.86 13.35 -25.38
C SER A 126 -20.04 14.20 -24.92
N GLY A 127 -20.63 14.95 -25.85
CA GLY A 127 -21.75 15.86 -25.59
C GLY A 127 -23.14 15.20 -25.56
N SER A 128 -23.23 13.86 -25.53
CA SER A 128 -24.52 13.15 -25.58
C SER A 128 -25.45 13.41 -24.39
N MET A 129 -24.90 13.95 -23.29
CA MET A 129 -25.63 14.28 -22.07
C MET A 129 -25.87 15.77 -21.87
N ILE A 130 -25.61 16.61 -22.87
CA ILE A 130 -25.91 18.04 -22.84
C ILE A 130 -27.44 18.25 -22.80
N PRO A 131 -27.98 19.16 -21.97
CA PRO A 131 -27.29 20.19 -21.17
C PRO A 131 -26.88 19.75 -19.77
N THR A 132 -27.17 18.52 -19.34
CA THR A 132 -26.94 18.05 -17.95
C THR A 132 -25.47 17.89 -17.60
N LEU A 133 -24.67 17.36 -18.54
CA LEU A 133 -23.23 17.14 -18.38
C LEU A 133 -22.51 17.64 -19.64
N TRP A 134 -21.47 18.45 -19.44
CA TRP A 134 -20.67 19.01 -20.53
C TRP A 134 -19.42 18.16 -20.81
N VAL A 135 -18.93 18.25 -22.03
CA VAL A 135 -17.66 17.59 -22.41
C VAL A 135 -16.53 18.16 -21.54
N GLY A 136 -15.81 17.28 -20.87
CA GLY A 136 -14.71 17.65 -19.97
C GLY A 136 -15.06 17.73 -18.50
N ASP A 137 -16.35 17.68 -18.14
CA ASP A 137 -16.78 17.64 -16.75
C ASP A 137 -16.21 16.40 -16.02
N LEU A 138 -15.84 16.60 -14.75
CA LEU A 138 -15.43 15.54 -13.85
C LEU A 138 -16.62 15.12 -13.00
N ILE A 139 -17.03 13.87 -13.12
CA ILE A 139 -18.09 13.28 -12.30
C ILE A 139 -17.51 12.26 -11.34
N LEU A 140 -18.13 12.15 -10.16
CA LEU A 140 -17.79 11.15 -9.16
C LEU A 140 -18.88 10.09 -9.11
N VAL A 141 -18.57 8.89 -9.59
CA VAL A 141 -19.54 7.79 -9.63
C VAL A 141 -19.52 7.03 -8.32
N ASN A 142 -20.71 6.86 -7.74
CA ASN A 142 -20.92 6.05 -6.57
C ASN A 142 -21.01 4.57 -6.96
N LYS A 143 -20.07 3.75 -6.47
CA LYS A 143 -19.96 2.33 -6.83
C LYS A 143 -20.81 1.40 -5.96
N PHE A 144 -21.18 1.82 -4.76
CA PHE A 144 -21.91 0.96 -3.81
C PHE A 144 -23.42 1.01 -3.95
N HIS A 145 -23.98 2.00 -4.66
CA HIS A 145 -25.42 2.18 -4.78
C HIS A 145 -26.12 0.96 -5.42
N TYR A 146 -25.54 0.42 -6.50
CA TYR A 146 -26.07 -0.75 -7.22
C TYR A 146 -25.44 -2.08 -6.79
N GLY A 147 -24.79 -2.10 -5.62
CA GLY A 147 -24.13 -3.26 -5.04
C GLY A 147 -22.62 -3.26 -5.22
N ILE A 148 -21.94 -3.68 -4.17
CA ILE A 148 -20.48 -3.75 -4.12
C ILE A 148 -19.98 -4.89 -5.00
N ARG A 149 -18.98 -4.60 -5.83
CA ARG A 149 -18.29 -5.58 -6.68
C ARG A 149 -16.83 -5.70 -6.28
N LEU A 150 -16.29 -6.91 -6.34
CA LEU A 150 -14.86 -7.14 -6.14
C LEU A 150 -14.06 -6.42 -7.23
N PRO A 151 -13.03 -5.64 -6.84
CA PRO A 151 -12.10 -5.08 -7.81
C PRO A 151 -11.42 -6.22 -8.58
N VAL A 152 -11.01 -5.97 -9.82
CA VAL A 152 -10.36 -6.94 -10.71
C VAL A 152 -11.31 -8.05 -11.23
N ALA A 153 -11.90 -8.86 -10.35
CA ALA A 153 -12.78 -9.96 -10.72
C ALA A 153 -14.19 -9.54 -11.13
N ASN A 154 -14.61 -8.31 -10.75
CA ASN A 154 -15.93 -7.73 -11.02
C ASN A 154 -17.12 -8.60 -10.55
N ILE A 155 -16.91 -9.46 -9.57
CA ILE A 155 -17.94 -10.32 -8.98
C ILE A 155 -18.77 -9.49 -8.00
N LYS A 156 -20.10 -9.54 -8.13
CA LYS A 156 -21.03 -8.86 -7.23
C LYS A 156 -21.09 -9.57 -5.88
N ILE A 157 -20.79 -8.84 -4.80
CA ILE A 157 -20.80 -9.37 -3.42
C ILE A 157 -22.13 -9.07 -2.74
N THR A 158 -22.67 -7.85 -2.92
CA THR A 158 -23.90 -7.41 -2.26
C THR A 158 -24.94 -7.03 -3.28
N GLN A 159 -26.21 -7.28 -2.94
CA GLN A 159 -27.34 -6.74 -3.70
C GLN A 159 -27.46 -5.25 -3.35
N GLY A 160 -27.46 -4.39 -4.37
CA GLY A 160 -27.73 -2.96 -4.21
C GLY A 160 -29.16 -2.62 -4.58
N THR A 161 -29.46 -1.33 -4.64
CA THR A 161 -30.74 -0.80 -5.11
C THR A 161 -31.00 -1.21 -6.55
N PRO A 162 -32.21 -1.64 -6.92
CA PRO A 162 -32.55 -1.91 -8.32
C PRO A 162 -32.50 -0.61 -9.12
N VAL A 163 -32.12 -0.73 -10.39
CA VAL A 163 -32.05 0.41 -11.31
C VAL A 163 -33.47 0.93 -11.57
N ALA A 164 -33.67 2.23 -11.40
CA ALA A 164 -34.92 2.92 -11.66
C ALA A 164 -34.87 3.70 -12.98
N ARG A 165 -36.05 3.99 -13.54
CA ARG A 165 -36.17 4.80 -14.75
C ARG A 165 -35.77 6.25 -14.42
N GLY A 166 -34.81 6.81 -15.17
CA GLY A 166 -34.24 8.13 -14.94
C GLY A 166 -32.87 8.14 -14.26
N ASP A 167 -32.38 6.98 -13.80
CA ASP A 167 -31.05 6.89 -13.22
C ASP A 167 -29.98 7.11 -14.27
N VAL A 168 -28.99 7.95 -13.93
CA VAL A 168 -27.77 8.09 -14.72
C VAL A 168 -26.74 7.11 -14.18
N MET A 169 -26.35 6.14 -15.01
CA MET A 169 -25.45 5.07 -14.60
C MET A 169 -24.26 4.93 -15.54
N VAL A 170 -23.13 4.48 -14.99
CA VAL A 170 -21.96 4.06 -15.74
C VAL A 170 -21.92 2.54 -15.79
N PHE A 171 -21.81 1.97 -16.97
CA PHE A 171 -21.70 0.52 -17.17
C PHE A 171 -20.59 0.18 -18.14
N ARG A 172 -20.06 -1.04 -18.02
CA ARG A 172 -19.07 -1.55 -18.98
C ARG A 172 -19.80 -2.04 -20.22
N TYR A 173 -19.45 -1.49 -21.38
CA TYR A 173 -20.01 -1.96 -22.63
C TYR A 173 -19.61 -3.43 -22.87
N PRO A 174 -20.57 -4.32 -23.20
CA PRO A 174 -20.23 -5.69 -23.53
C PRO A 174 -19.35 -5.75 -24.78
N PRO A 175 -18.33 -6.66 -24.84
CA PRO A 175 -17.55 -6.83 -26.05
C PRO A 175 -18.48 -7.19 -27.20
N ARG A 176 -18.28 -6.57 -28.35
CA ARG A 176 -19.02 -6.95 -29.56
C ARG A 176 -18.71 -8.42 -29.83
N LEU A 177 -19.75 -9.24 -29.85
CA LEU A 177 -19.66 -10.58 -30.41
C LEU A 177 -19.48 -10.38 -31.94
N SER A 178 -18.23 -10.54 -32.40
CA SER A 178 -17.87 -10.58 -33.82
C SER A 178 -18.17 -11.94 -34.39
#